data_8f70a683db25568eaa2cddaba09cba40
#
_entry.id   8f70a683db25568eaa2cddaba09cba40
#
_cell.length_a   1.000
_cell.length_b   1.000
_cell.length_c   1.000
_cell.angle_alpha   90.00
_cell.angle_beta   90.00
_cell.angle_gamma   90.00
#
_symmetry.space_group_name_H-M   'P 1'
#
loop_
_entity.id
_entity.type
_entity.pdbx_description
1 polymer ?
#
loop_
_entity_poly.entity_id
_entity_poly.type
_entity_poly.pdbx_seq_one_letter_code
_entity_poly.pdbx_strand_id
1 'polypeptide(L)'
;MSEWFFTSDLHGQGELYEQVVTLAAEHRPGAVLLGGDLAPHAAGPAGLRHQRVFLEGFLVEFARRLREAAPDAELLLLMGNDDWAANHDVLDRFDGTLWRSLHARALVVQDVWVAGLSWVPITPFSIKDWERWEDGEPESPARLHGWLSAGEAMREFRFDPEQRSPTIADSLRELAALSPPADTVYVLHSPPKDTACDVLATRQHVGSRAIRRFVDVEQPRLVLSGHIHESPRMSGAWRDQVGRTPIVNPGQFGSPKLAGVWFDPLEPAETLRHTTHP
;
A
#
# COMPACT_ATOMS: atom_id res chain seq x y z
N MET A 1 7.02 15.43 -17.76
CA MET A 1 7.56 14.36 -16.90
C MET A 1 7.07 13.01 -17.39
N SER A 2 7.74 11.91 -17.07
CA SER A 2 7.22 10.58 -17.38
C SER A 2 6.09 10.22 -16.44
N GLU A 3 5.04 9.55 -16.95
CA GLU A 3 3.96 9.03 -16.11
C GLU A 3 4.50 8.04 -15.08
N TRP A 4 3.80 7.89 -13.95
CA TRP A 4 4.08 6.89 -12.93
C TRP A 4 3.04 5.78 -12.97
N PHE A 5 3.44 4.61 -12.51
CA PHE A 5 2.56 3.44 -12.41
C PHE A 5 2.39 3.01 -10.97
N PHE A 6 1.16 2.79 -10.54
CA PHE A 6 0.81 2.27 -9.22
C PHE A 6 0.01 0.99 -9.32
N THR A 7 0.34 0.01 -8.47
CA THR A 7 -0.45 -1.19 -8.21
C THR A 7 -0.28 -1.62 -6.75
N SER A 8 -1.16 -2.50 -6.25
CA SER A 8 -1.15 -3.00 -4.87
C SER A 8 -1.70 -4.43 -4.82
N ASP A 9 -1.50 -5.11 -3.68
CA ASP A 9 -2.14 -6.40 -3.36
C ASP A 9 -1.80 -7.52 -4.38
N LEU A 10 -0.53 -7.59 -4.78
CA LEU A 10 -0.06 -8.62 -5.72
C LEU A 10 0.04 -10.02 -5.10
N HIS A 11 0.13 -10.10 -3.76
CA HIS A 11 0.12 -11.35 -2.98
C HIS A 11 1.01 -12.45 -3.56
N GLY A 12 2.22 -12.09 -4.02
CA GLY A 12 3.19 -13.02 -4.57
C GLY A 12 2.77 -13.71 -5.87
N GLN A 13 1.75 -13.21 -6.57
CA GLN A 13 1.31 -13.76 -7.85
C GLN A 13 2.30 -13.40 -8.95
N GLY A 14 3.23 -14.30 -9.27
CA GLY A 14 4.34 -14.06 -10.20
C GLY A 14 3.89 -13.51 -11.56
N GLU A 15 2.76 -13.97 -12.09
CA GLU A 15 2.21 -13.49 -13.36
C GLU A 15 1.82 -12.00 -13.34
N LEU A 16 1.39 -11.48 -12.19
CA LEU A 16 1.09 -10.05 -12.04
C LEU A 16 2.38 -9.21 -12.03
N TYR A 17 3.42 -9.69 -11.34
CA TYR A 17 4.75 -9.06 -11.37
C TYR A 17 5.34 -9.03 -12.78
N GLU A 18 5.15 -10.11 -13.56
CA GLU A 18 5.58 -10.16 -14.97
C GLU A 18 4.85 -9.11 -15.82
N GLN A 19 3.56 -8.89 -15.57
CA GLN A 19 2.81 -7.86 -16.26
C GLN A 19 3.31 -6.45 -15.89
N VAL A 20 3.73 -6.21 -14.63
CA VAL A 20 4.38 -4.94 -14.24
C VAL A 20 5.66 -4.71 -15.06
N VAL A 21 6.53 -5.72 -15.18
CA VAL A 21 7.77 -5.61 -15.99
C VAL A 21 7.44 -5.33 -17.46
N THR A 22 6.45 -6.02 -18.01
CA THR A 22 6.02 -5.82 -19.42
C THR A 22 5.53 -4.39 -19.65
N LEU A 23 4.63 -3.90 -18.79
CA LEU A 23 4.12 -2.54 -18.89
C LEU A 23 5.22 -1.50 -18.70
N ALA A 24 6.16 -1.73 -17.79
CA ALA A 24 7.30 -0.84 -17.61
C ALA A 24 8.23 -0.80 -18.83
N ALA A 25 8.45 -1.94 -19.50
CA ALA A 25 9.20 -1.98 -20.75
C ALA A 25 8.55 -1.19 -21.89
N GLU A 26 7.21 -1.30 -21.98
CA GLU A 26 6.42 -0.65 -23.03
C GLU A 26 6.26 0.86 -22.82
N HIS A 27 5.99 1.29 -21.58
CA HIS A 27 5.60 2.67 -21.27
C HIS A 27 6.71 3.52 -20.66
N ARG A 28 7.81 2.91 -20.18
CA ARG A 28 8.95 3.62 -19.58
C ARG A 28 8.53 4.63 -18.49
N PRO A 29 7.85 4.17 -17.40
CA PRO A 29 7.43 5.07 -16.34
C PRO A 29 8.62 5.72 -15.63
N GLY A 30 8.40 6.90 -15.03
CA GLY A 30 9.38 7.52 -14.14
C GLY A 30 9.47 6.85 -12.79
N ALA A 31 8.37 6.24 -12.33
CA ALA A 31 8.34 5.43 -11.12
C ALA A 31 7.30 4.31 -11.22
N VAL A 32 7.58 3.20 -10.53
CA VAL A 32 6.65 2.11 -10.26
C VAL A 32 6.45 2.04 -8.75
N LEU A 33 5.20 2.10 -8.30
CA LEU A 33 4.84 2.08 -6.88
C LEU A 33 4.04 0.81 -6.56
N LEU A 34 4.50 0.05 -5.54
CA LEU A 34 3.81 -1.13 -5.02
C LEU A 34 3.22 -0.81 -3.63
N GLY A 35 1.91 -0.81 -3.52
CA GLY A 35 1.14 -0.28 -2.39
C GLY A 35 0.95 -1.22 -1.20
N GLY A 36 1.69 -2.32 -1.11
CA GLY A 36 1.61 -3.31 -0.02
C GLY A 36 1.04 -4.65 -0.44
N ASP A 37 1.02 -5.60 0.50
CA ASP A 37 0.65 -6.99 0.30
C ASP A 37 1.43 -7.62 -0.86
N LEU A 38 2.77 -7.54 -0.72
CA LEU A 38 3.74 -7.94 -1.74
C LEU A 38 3.87 -9.45 -1.84
N ALA A 39 4.00 -10.12 -0.67
CA ALA A 39 4.35 -11.53 -0.58
C ALA A 39 3.11 -12.44 -0.64
N PRO A 40 3.28 -13.74 -0.92
CA PRO A 40 2.17 -14.69 -0.89
C PRO A 40 1.48 -14.70 0.46
N HIS A 41 0.13 -14.74 0.47
CA HIS A 41 -0.63 -14.92 1.70
C HIS A 41 -0.19 -16.23 2.39
N ALA A 42 0.34 -16.13 3.59
CA ALA A 42 0.84 -17.29 4.30
C ALA A 42 0.83 -17.08 5.82
N ALA A 43 0.15 -17.98 6.54
CA ALA A 43 -0.01 -17.94 7.99
C ALA A 43 1.02 -18.81 8.71
N GLY A 44 1.27 -18.49 9.98
CA GLY A 44 2.13 -19.26 10.88
C GLY A 44 3.63 -19.16 10.58
N PRO A 45 4.47 -19.85 11.38
CA PRO A 45 5.93 -19.77 11.23
C PRO A 45 6.46 -20.24 9.87
N ALA A 46 5.78 -21.19 9.24
CA ALA A 46 6.11 -21.61 7.88
C ALA A 46 5.81 -20.50 6.87
N GLY A 47 4.72 -19.76 7.10
CA GLY A 47 4.34 -18.61 6.28
C GLY A 47 5.33 -17.46 6.38
N LEU A 48 5.81 -17.15 7.58
CA LEU A 48 6.85 -16.15 7.80
C LEU A 48 8.12 -16.45 6.97
N ARG A 49 8.61 -17.70 7.02
CA ARG A 49 9.76 -18.13 6.22
C ARG A 49 9.47 -18.16 4.73
N HIS A 50 8.27 -18.56 4.33
CA HIS A 50 7.88 -18.58 2.91
C HIS A 50 7.90 -17.18 2.31
N GLN A 51 7.34 -16.19 3.01
CA GLN A 51 7.41 -14.80 2.58
C GLN A 51 8.85 -14.29 2.50
N ARG A 52 9.69 -14.63 3.49
CA ARG A 52 11.11 -14.26 3.45
C ARG A 52 11.82 -14.79 2.21
N VAL A 53 11.62 -16.06 1.89
CA VAL A 53 12.20 -16.67 0.66
C VAL A 53 11.70 -15.96 -0.60
N PHE A 54 10.40 -15.61 -0.64
CA PHE A 54 9.85 -14.85 -1.74
C PHE A 54 10.51 -13.46 -1.88
N LEU A 55 10.65 -12.72 -0.78
CA LEU A 55 11.24 -11.39 -0.79
C LEU A 55 12.74 -11.42 -1.17
N GLU A 56 13.51 -12.35 -0.59
CA GLU A 56 14.95 -12.48 -0.86
C GLU A 56 15.27 -13.02 -2.26
N GLY A 57 14.39 -13.82 -2.82
CA GLY A 57 14.56 -14.44 -4.16
C GLY A 57 13.76 -13.73 -5.24
N PHE A 58 12.45 -13.96 -5.25
CA PHE A 58 11.57 -13.51 -6.33
C PHE A 58 11.49 -11.97 -6.43
N LEU A 59 11.26 -11.26 -5.32
CA LEU A 59 11.13 -9.80 -5.36
C LEU A 59 12.44 -9.12 -5.79
N VAL A 60 13.58 -9.64 -5.32
CA VAL A 60 14.90 -9.13 -5.74
C VAL A 60 15.11 -9.32 -7.25
N GLU A 61 14.75 -10.49 -7.80
CA GLU A 61 14.86 -10.75 -9.23
C GLU A 61 13.88 -9.90 -10.04
N PHE A 62 12.65 -9.75 -9.59
CA PHE A 62 11.67 -8.82 -10.18
C PHE A 62 12.24 -7.40 -10.27
N ALA A 63 12.83 -6.88 -9.19
CA ALA A 63 13.37 -5.53 -9.16
C ALA A 63 14.55 -5.36 -10.16
N ARG A 64 15.39 -6.38 -10.32
CA ARG A 64 16.47 -6.38 -11.31
C ARG A 64 15.91 -6.34 -12.73
N ARG A 65 14.95 -7.19 -13.03
CA ARG A 65 14.30 -7.25 -14.35
C ARG A 65 13.53 -5.98 -14.67
N LEU A 66 12.86 -5.37 -13.67
CA LEU A 66 12.21 -4.08 -13.83
C LEU A 66 13.22 -2.99 -14.22
N ARG A 67 14.37 -2.96 -13.54
CA ARG A 67 15.46 -2.02 -13.86
C ARG A 67 16.04 -2.26 -15.26
N GLU A 68 16.17 -3.50 -15.70
CA GLU A 68 16.61 -3.82 -17.07
C GLU A 68 15.58 -3.36 -18.10
N ALA A 69 14.29 -3.56 -17.81
CA ALA A 69 13.19 -3.18 -18.69
C ALA A 69 12.96 -1.66 -18.76
N ALA A 70 13.11 -0.95 -17.65
CA ALA A 70 12.93 0.49 -17.52
C ALA A 70 14.03 1.09 -16.62
N PRO A 71 15.24 1.35 -17.15
CA PRO A 71 16.40 1.76 -16.35
C PRO A 71 16.25 3.08 -15.59
N ASP A 72 15.39 3.96 -16.08
CA ASP A 72 15.14 5.28 -15.49
C ASP A 72 13.99 5.27 -14.47
N ALA A 73 13.28 4.14 -14.33
CA ALA A 73 12.18 4.01 -13.39
C ALA A 73 12.68 3.78 -11.96
N GLU A 74 12.22 4.57 -11.02
CA GLU A 74 12.39 4.27 -9.59
C GLU A 74 11.33 3.27 -9.13
N LEU A 75 11.75 2.20 -8.44
CA LEU A 75 10.83 1.28 -7.78
C LEU A 75 10.64 1.71 -6.31
N LEU A 76 9.41 2.05 -5.94
CA LEU A 76 9.03 2.38 -4.57
C LEU A 76 8.04 1.33 -4.06
N LEU A 77 8.21 0.92 -2.81
CA LEU A 77 7.32 -0.08 -2.23
C LEU A 77 7.17 0.06 -0.71
N LEU A 78 6.10 -0.48 -0.19
CA LEU A 78 5.88 -0.69 1.24
C LEU A 78 5.22 -2.06 1.48
N MET A 79 5.24 -2.54 2.71
CA MET A 79 4.51 -3.74 3.11
C MET A 79 3.04 -3.44 3.40
N GLY A 80 2.16 -4.42 3.23
CA GLY A 80 0.76 -4.36 3.64
C GLY A 80 0.48 -5.27 4.84
N ASN A 81 -0.79 -5.43 5.20
CA ASN A 81 -1.18 -6.18 6.41
C ASN A 81 -0.96 -7.70 6.31
N ASP A 82 -0.87 -8.24 5.11
CA ASP A 82 -0.55 -9.66 4.89
C ASP A 82 0.96 -9.95 4.86
N ASP A 83 1.80 -8.93 4.83
CA ASP A 83 3.25 -9.08 4.88
C ASP A 83 3.74 -9.11 6.33
N TRP A 84 4.54 -10.13 6.72
CA TRP A 84 5.11 -10.22 8.05
C TRP A 84 6.19 -9.15 8.28
N ALA A 85 6.01 -8.28 9.27
CA ALA A 85 6.91 -7.15 9.53
C ALA A 85 8.34 -7.56 9.88
N ALA A 86 8.56 -8.75 10.45
CA ALA A 86 9.91 -9.27 10.70
C ALA A 86 10.75 -9.44 9.43
N ASN A 87 10.10 -9.48 8.26
CA ASN A 87 10.77 -9.55 6.97
C ASN A 87 11.07 -8.16 6.36
N HIS A 88 10.74 -7.07 7.06
CA HIS A 88 11.05 -5.71 6.58
C HIS A 88 12.55 -5.45 6.46
N ASP A 89 13.37 -6.19 7.22
CA ASP A 89 14.83 -6.16 7.12
C ASP A 89 15.35 -6.51 5.71
N VAL A 90 14.59 -7.30 4.94
CA VAL A 90 14.90 -7.60 3.54
C VAL A 90 14.69 -6.35 2.67
N LEU A 91 13.62 -5.57 2.94
CA LEU A 91 13.40 -4.32 2.24
C LEU A 91 14.50 -3.30 2.56
N ASP A 92 14.90 -3.21 3.83
CA ASP A 92 15.96 -2.31 4.28
C ASP A 92 17.33 -2.65 3.67
N ARG A 93 17.62 -3.96 3.49
CA ARG A 93 18.89 -4.43 2.90
C ARG A 93 19.12 -3.92 1.48
N PHE A 94 18.07 -3.77 0.71
CA PHE A 94 18.13 -3.34 -0.69
C PHE A 94 17.62 -1.92 -0.93
N ASP A 95 17.26 -1.20 0.16
CA ASP A 95 16.83 0.20 0.07
C ASP A 95 17.94 1.09 -0.53
N GLY A 96 17.58 1.95 -1.45
CA GLY A 96 18.51 2.80 -2.20
C GLY A 96 19.34 2.06 -3.27
N THR A 97 19.22 0.73 -3.38
CA THR A 97 19.92 -0.06 -4.41
C THR A 97 19.00 -0.68 -5.44
N LEU A 98 17.99 -1.43 -5.03
CA LEU A 98 16.99 -2.05 -5.91
C LEU A 98 15.65 -1.31 -5.87
N TRP A 99 15.30 -0.78 -4.74
CA TRP A 99 14.06 -0.02 -4.50
C TRP A 99 14.25 1.05 -3.44
N ARG A 100 13.19 1.82 -3.20
CA ARG A 100 13.06 2.75 -2.09
C ARG A 100 11.90 2.29 -1.20
N SER A 101 12.17 2.00 0.06
CA SER A 101 11.14 1.64 1.04
C SER A 101 10.42 2.90 1.53
N LEU A 102 9.07 2.87 1.54
CA LEU A 102 8.25 4.05 1.82
C LEU A 102 7.68 4.09 3.25
N HIS A 103 7.61 2.96 3.97
CA HIS A 103 6.92 2.95 5.27
C HIS A 103 7.47 3.99 6.25
N ALA A 104 6.59 4.87 6.75
CA ALA A 104 6.90 5.97 7.67
C ALA A 104 8.01 6.94 7.16
N ARG A 105 8.09 7.13 5.85
CA ARG A 105 9.10 7.99 5.19
C ARG A 105 8.45 8.90 4.16
N ALA A 106 9.09 10.06 3.93
CA ALA A 106 8.86 10.91 2.78
C ALA A 106 10.14 11.02 1.96
N LEU A 107 10.03 10.89 0.66
CA LEU A 107 11.14 10.89 -0.30
C LEU A 107 10.83 11.85 -1.44
N VAL A 108 11.86 12.37 -2.10
CA VAL A 108 11.70 13.09 -3.38
C VAL A 108 12.07 12.14 -4.51
N VAL A 109 11.17 12.03 -5.48
CA VAL A 109 11.31 11.22 -6.70
C VAL A 109 11.00 12.13 -7.88
N GLN A 110 11.99 12.40 -8.76
CA GLN A 110 11.81 13.28 -9.91
C GLN A 110 11.12 14.63 -9.54
N ASP A 111 11.61 15.27 -8.47
CA ASP A 111 11.09 16.54 -7.93
C ASP A 111 9.67 16.50 -7.33
N VAL A 112 9.10 15.31 -7.13
CA VAL A 112 7.80 15.12 -6.47
C VAL A 112 7.97 14.45 -5.11
N TRP A 113 7.31 14.97 -4.08
CA TRP A 113 7.25 14.33 -2.78
C TRP A 113 6.37 13.07 -2.82
N VAL A 114 6.90 11.98 -2.29
CA VAL A 114 6.17 10.71 -2.08
C VAL A 114 6.33 10.30 -0.63
N ALA A 115 5.23 9.97 0.04
CA ALA A 115 5.23 9.50 1.42
C ALA A 115 4.41 8.22 1.55
N GLY A 116 4.76 7.33 2.48
CA GLY A 116 4.08 6.05 2.59
C GLY A 116 3.83 5.56 4.02
N LEU A 117 2.73 4.80 4.19
CA LEU A 117 2.34 4.22 5.47
C LEU A 117 1.67 2.86 5.27
N SER A 118 2.21 1.82 5.94
CA SER A 118 1.69 0.46 5.89
C SER A 118 0.52 0.21 6.85
N TRP A 119 0.35 1.06 7.88
CA TRP A 119 -0.63 0.84 8.94
C TRP A 119 -2.06 0.82 8.42
N VAL A 120 -2.81 -0.22 8.85
CA VAL A 120 -4.24 -0.38 8.60
C VAL A 120 -5.00 -0.40 9.93
N PRO A 121 -6.31 -0.10 9.94
CA PRO A 121 -7.17 -0.34 11.09
C PRO A 121 -7.14 -1.81 11.54
N ILE A 122 -7.57 -2.08 12.76
CA ILE A 122 -7.63 -3.47 13.28
C ILE A 122 -8.62 -4.28 12.44
N THR A 123 -8.12 -5.33 11.78
CA THR A 123 -8.84 -6.22 10.87
C THR A 123 -9.34 -7.50 11.56
N PRO A 124 -10.17 -8.32 10.90
CA PRO A 124 -10.51 -9.66 11.38
C PRO A 124 -9.38 -10.69 11.20
N PHE A 125 -8.29 -10.34 10.50
CA PHE A 125 -7.21 -11.26 10.16
C PHE A 125 -6.32 -11.60 11.36
N SER A 126 -5.50 -12.64 11.22
CA SER A 126 -4.65 -13.14 12.31
C SER A 126 -3.29 -12.44 12.40
N ILE A 127 -2.77 -11.89 11.32
CA ILE A 127 -1.52 -11.11 11.32
C ILE A 127 -1.84 -9.71 11.86
N LYS A 128 -1.04 -9.25 12.84
CA LYS A 128 -1.26 -7.98 13.52
C LYS A 128 -0.09 -7.00 13.38
N ASP A 129 0.90 -7.37 12.60
CA ASP A 129 2.14 -6.61 12.47
C ASP A 129 1.94 -5.19 11.96
N TRP A 130 1.01 -4.99 11.01
CA TRP A 130 0.74 -3.70 10.38
C TRP A 130 -0.62 -3.12 10.76
N GLU A 131 -1.19 -3.57 11.89
CA GLU A 131 -2.45 -3.02 12.40
C GLU A 131 -2.19 -2.04 13.55
N ARG A 132 -2.99 -0.98 13.61
CA ARG A 132 -2.97 0.01 14.69
C ARG A 132 -4.35 0.45 15.08
N TRP A 133 -4.44 0.95 16.32
CA TRP A 133 -5.61 1.68 16.77
C TRP A 133 -5.87 2.93 15.92
N GLU A 134 -7.13 3.21 15.76
CA GLU A 134 -7.62 4.50 15.33
C GLU A 134 -8.23 5.25 16.53
N ASP A 135 -8.71 6.47 16.32
CA ASP A 135 -9.53 7.14 17.32
C ASP A 135 -10.89 6.43 17.43
N GLY A 136 -11.27 6.04 18.63
CA GLY A 136 -12.51 5.33 18.93
C GLY A 136 -12.39 3.80 18.86
N GLU A 137 -13.52 3.11 18.91
CA GLU A 137 -13.57 1.66 18.88
C GLU A 137 -13.33 1.12 17.46
N PRO A 138 -12.70 -0.07 17.32
CA PRO A 138 -12.56 -0.73 16.03
C PRO A 138 -13.93 -1.00 15.42
N GLU A 139 -14.03 -0.84 14.11
CA GLU A 139 -15.27 -1.17 13.40
C GLU A 139 -15.34 -2.67 13.12
N SER A 140 -16.55 -3.21 13.10
CA SER A 140 -16.79 -4.59 12.72
C SER A 140 -16.67 -4.76 11.19
N PRO A 141 -16.03 -5.83 10.71
CA PRO A 141 -15.44 -6.91 11.49
C PRO A 141 -14.03 -6.57 11.99
N ALA A 142 -13.74 -6.78 13.28
CA ALA A 142 -12.43 -6.58 13.88
C ALA A 142 -12.10 -7.69 14.88
N ARG A 143 -10.85 -8.09 14.95
CA ARG A 143 -10.35 -9.09 15.90
C ARG A 143 -9.14 -8.53 16.64
N LEU A 144 -9.26 -8.35 17.97
CA LEU A 144 -8.21 -7.75 18.80
C LEU A 144 -7.01 -8.67 19.07
N HIS A 145 -7.08 -9.95 18.77
CA HIS A 145 -6.00 -10.90 19.04
C HIS A 145 -5.50 -11.55 17.75
N GLY A 146 -4.23 -11.93 17.76
CA GLY A 146 -3.59 -12.56 16.61
C GLY A 146 -2.11 -12.79 16.89
N TRP A 147 -1.28 -12.55 15.89
CA TRP A 147 0.13 -12.85 15.91
C TRP A 147 0.96 -11.66 15.47
N LEU A 148 2.07 -11.42 16.19
CA LEU A 148 3.15 -10.54 15.73
C LEU A 148 4.37 -11.38 15.37
N SER A 149 5.08 -10.99 14.34
CA SER A 149 6.37 -11.56 13.99
C SER A 149 7.51 -10.89 14.76
N ALA A 150 8.57 -11.65 15.09
CA ALA A 150 9.76 -11.18 15.76
C ALA A 150 10.96 -12.04 15.33
N GLY A 151 11.80 -11.52 14.43
CA GLY A 151 12.87 -12.32 13.80
C GLY A 151 12.27 -13.52 13.07
N GLU A 152 12.72 -14.73 13.37
CA GLU A 152 12.21 -15.98 12.77
C GLU A 152 11.01 -16.59 13.54
N ALA A 153 10.57 -15.94 14.63
CA ALA A 153 9.53 -16.41 15.52
C ALA A 153 8.24 -15.58 15.39
N MET A 154 7.19 -16.11 15.99
CA MET A 154 5.91 -15.43 16.15
C MET A 154 5.51 -15.48 17.62
N ARG A 155 4.81 -14.47 18.07
CA ARG A 155 4.21 -14.43 19.42
C ARG A 155 2.74 -14.09 19.34
N GLU A 156 1.96 -14.65 20.25
CA GLU A 156 0.58 -14.22 20.43
C GLU A 156 0.56 -12.75 20.84
N PHE A 157 -0.42 -12.04 20.32
CA PHE A 157 -0.63 -10.64 20.60
C PHE A 157 -2.11 -10.33 20.78
N ARG A 158 -2.39 -9.39 21.67
CA ARG A 158 -3.73 -8.83 21.84
C ARG A 158 -3.62 -7.32 21.99
N PHE A 159 -4.41 -6.61 21.20
CA PHE A 159 -4.59 -5.17 21.37
C PHE A 159 -5.21 -4.86 22.73
N ASP A 160 -4.60 -3.96 23.48
CA ASP A 160 -5.10 -3.49 24.77
C ASP A 160 -5.96 -2.24 24.55
N PRO A 161 -7.26 -2.26 24.87
CA PRO A 161 -8.13 -1.09 24.74
C PRO A 161 -7.74 0.09 25.63
N GLU A 162 -6.93 -0.14 26.69
CA GLU A 162 -6.44 0.90 27.57
C GLU A 162 -5.11 1.52 27.08
N GLN A 163 -4.39 0.86 26.14
CA GLN A 163 -3.12 1.29 25.57
C GLN A 163 -3.20 1.44 24.06
N ARG A 164 -3.88 2.50 23.59
CA ARG A 164 -4.17 2.68 22.17
C ARG A 164 -3.10 3.47 21.40
N SER A 165 -2.17 4.12 22.06
CA SER A 165 -1.12 4.91 21.40
C SER A 165 0.14 4.05 21.15
N PRO A 166 0.87 4.27 20.04
CA PRO A 166 0.55 5.21 18.96
C PRO A 166 -0.59 4.73 18.06
N THR A 167 -1.40 5.67 17.59
CA THR A 167 -2.50 5.44 16.64
C THR A 167 -2.06 5.64 15.19
N ILE A 168 -2.94 5.30 14.23
CA ILE A 168 -2.75 5.67 12.82
C ILE A 168 -2.66 7.19 12.66
N ALA A 169 -3.48 7.95 13.41
CA ALA A 169 -3.47 9.40 13.37
C ALA A 169 -2.13 9.99 13.86
N ASP A 170 -1.50 9.40 14.88
CA ASP A 170 -0.17 9.81 15.34
C ASP A 170 0.88 9.61 14.23
N SER A 171 0.84 8.45 13.56
CA SER A 171 1.76 8.13 12.46
C SER A 171 1.58 9.06 11.26
N LEU A 172 0.33 9.41 10.92
CA LEU A 172 0.05 10.35 9.84
C LEU A 172 0.55 11.76 10.16
N ARG A 173 0.43 12.20 11.43
CA ARG A 173 0.95 13.50 11.87
C ARG A 173 2.47 13.56 11.78
N GLU A 174 3.16 12.49 12.19
CA GLU A 174 4.61 12.37 12.04
C GLU A 174 5.03 12.38 10.58
N LEU A 175 4.32 11.63 9.73
CA LEU A 175 4.59 11.56 8.29
C LEU A 175 4.36 12.90 7.58
N ALA A 176 3.29 13.61 7.93
CA ALA A 176 2.97 14.93 7.38
C ALA A 176 3.99 16.04 7.76
N ALA A 177 4.74 15.83 8.83
CA ALA A 177 5.82 16.74 9.20
C ALA A 177 7.09 16.59 8.31
N LEU A 178 7.18 15.52 7.50
CA LEU A 178 8.34 15.24 6.65
C LEU A 178 8.24 15.89 5.25
N SER A 179 7.05 16.24 4.79
CA SER A 179 6.82 16.85 3.47
C SER A 179 5.54 17.67 3.47
N PRO A 180 5.39 18.70 2.60
CA PRO A 180 4.15 19.44 2.47
C PRO A 180 3.03 18.52 1.93
N PRO A 181 1.95 18.23 2.70
CA PRO A 181 0.94 17.26 2.24
C PRO A 181 0.30 17.64 0.90
N ALA A 182 0.00 18.94 0.69
CA ALA A 182 -0.61 19.43 -0.55
C ALA A 182 0.23 19.17 -1.82
N ASP A 183 1.55 18.95 -1.65
CA ASP A 183 2.48 18.69 -2.75
C ASP A 183 2.94 17.22 -2.80
N THR A 184 2.41 16.38 -1.92
CA THR A 184 2.87 15.01 -1.70
C THR A 184 1.86 13.98 -2.25
N VAL A 185 2.37 12.99 -2.96
CA VAL A 185 1.67 11.74 -3.29
C VAL A 185 1.81 10.79 -2.10
N TYR A 186 0.71 10.42 -1.48
CA TYR A 186 0.70 9.47 -0.36
C TYR A 186 0.36 8.06 -0.84
N VAL A 187 1.20 7.09 -0.50
CA VAL A 187 0.93 5.64 -0.64
C VAL A 187 0.54 5.12 0.74
N LEU A 188 -0.75 4.97 0.97
CA LEU A 188 -1.32 4.53 2.24
C LEU A 188 -2.00 3.19 2.00
N HIS A 189 -1.47 2.10 2.57
CA HIS A 189 -2.00 0.78 2.26
C HIS A 189 -3.52 0.69 2.49
N SER A 190 -4.03 1.19 3.63
CA SER A 190 -5.48 1.32 3.85
C SER A 190 -6.05 2.55 3.14
N PRO A 191 -7.21 2.43 2.47
CA PRO A 191 -7.92 3.57 1.91
C PRO A 191 -8.59 4.43 2.99
N PRO A 192 -8.88 5.71 2.71
CA PRO A 192 -9.71 6.55 3.58
C PRO A 192 -11.15 6.03 3.64
N LYS A 193 -11.74 6.09 4.84
CA LYS A 193 -13.12 5.65 5.10
C LYS A 193 -14.16 6.47 4.32
N ASP A 194 -15.29 5.82 4.02
CA ASP A 194 -16.45 6.38 3.35
C ASP A 194 -16.11 6.96 1.96
N THR A 195 -15.39 6.16 1.18
CA THR A 195 -15.06 6.42 -0.22
C THR A 195 -15.47 5.24 -1.10
N ALA A 196 -15.42 5.40 -2.42
CA ALA A 196 -15.59 4.29 -3.34
C ALA A 196 -14.44 3.27 -3.27
N CYS A 197 -13.36 3.59 -2.56
CA CYS A 197 -12.13 2.79 -2.48
C CYS A 197 -12.08 1.84 -1.28
N ASP A 198 -13.10 1.84 -0.36
CA ASP A 198 -13.07 1.10 0.90
C ASP A 198 -14.29 0.19 1.12
N VAL A 199 -14.98 -0.23 0.06
CA VAL A 199 -16.24 -0.98 0.10
C VAL A 199 -16.00 -2.49 0.05
N LEU A 200 -16.41 -3.22 1.10
CA LEU A 200 -16.40 -4.69 1.14
C LEU A 200 -17.51 -5.29 0.28
N ALA A 201 -17.43 -6.61 0.06
CA ALA A 201 -18.51 -7.41 -0.56
C ALA A 201 -19.85 -7.31 0.18
N THR A 202 -19.83 -7.03 1.50
CA THR A 202 -21.00 -6.77 2.33
C THR A 202 -21.59 -5.37 2.16
N ARG A 203 -20.98 -4.51 1.34
CA ARG A 203 -21.30 -3.08 1.18
C ARG A 203 -20.95 -2.19 2.38
N GLN A 204 -20.21 -2.71 3.33
CA GLN A 204 -19.68 -1.92 4.44
C GLN A 204 -18.43 -1.14 4.01
N HIS A 205 -18.29 0.07 4.52
CA HIS A 205 -17.09 0.86 4.42
C HIS A 205 -16.14 0.53 5.58
N VAL A 206 -14.92 0.08 5.27
CA VAL A 206 -13.95 -0.40 6.28
C VAL A 206 -12.59 0.30 6.20
N GLY A 207 -12.49 1.36 5.42
CA GLY A 207 -11.30 2.20 5.36
C GLY A 207 -11.00 2.91 6.68
N SER A 208 -9.84 3.54 6.75
CA SER A 208 -9.36 4.24 7.94
C SER A 208 -10.05 5.59 8.14
N ARG A 209 -10.62 5.81 9.32
CA ARG A 209 -11.14 7.10 9.76
C ARG A 209 -10.02 8.13 9.96
N ALA A 210 -8.87 7.68 10.44
CA ALA A 210 -7.72 8.56 10.65
C ALA A 210 -7.20 9.07 9.30
N ILE A 211 -7.08 8.18 8.29
CA ILE A 211 -6.70 8.57 6.94
C ILE A 211 -7.77 9.50 6.33
N ARG A 212 -9.05 9.20 6.53
CA ARG A 212 -10.12 10.08 6.03
C ARG A 212 -10.01 11.49 6.59
N ARG A 213 -9.83 11.64 7.91
CA ARG A 213 -9.64 12.95 8.55
C ARG A 213 -8.36 13.65 8.09
N PHE A 214 -7.28 12.90 7.93
CA PHE A 214 -6.04 13.42 7.39
C PHE A 214 -6.27 14.02 5.99
N VAL A 215 -6.96 13.31 5.12
CA VAL A 215 -7.28 13.80 3.77
C VAL A 215 -8.21 15.01 3.81
N ASP A 216 -9.23 14.99 4.67
CA ASP A 216 -10.17 16.14 4.82
C ASP A 216 -9.44 17.43 5.23
N VAL A 217 -8.41 17.32 6.09
CA VAL A 217 -7.69 18.47 6.64
C VAL A 217 -6.53 18.91 5.76
N GLU A 218 -5.65 17.96 5.43
CA GLU A 218 -4.36 18.25 4.78
C GLU A 218 -4.46 18.34 3.26
N GLN A 219 -5.50 17.75 2.68
CA GLN A 219 -5.76 17.77 1.23
C GLN A 219 -4.52 17.40 0.40
N PRO A 220 -3.94 16.21 0.59
CA PRO A 220 -2.76 15.78 -0.17
C PRO A 220 -2.99 15.80 -1.69
N ARG A 221 -1.89 15.83 -2.45
CA ARG A 221 -1.95 15.88 -3.92
C ARG A 221 -2.66 14.66 -4.50
N LEU A 222 -2.42 13.48 -3.92
CA LEU A 222 -3.01 12.19 -4.33
C LEU A 222 -2.89 11.20 -3.18
N VAL A 223 -3.87 10.33 -3.01
CA VAL A 223 -3.79 9.14 -2.15
C VAL A 223 -3.95 7.88 -2.99
N LEU A 224 -2.95 7.01 -2.92
CA LEU A 224 -2.89 5.70 -3.55
C LEU A 224 -3.04 4.63 -2.47
N SER A 225 -4.00 3.73 -2.61
CA SER A 225 -4.32 2.71 -1.61
C SER A 225 -4.55 1.34 -2.24
N GLY A 226 -4.51 0.30 -1.40
CA GLY A 226 -4.86 -1.08 -1.71
C GLY A 226 -5.79 -1.66 -0.65
N HIS A 227 -5.38 -2.80 -0.03
CA HIS A 227 -6.00 -3.44 1.13
C HIS A 227 -7.44 -3.95 0.90
N ILE A 228 -8.34 -3.13 0.39
CA ILE A 228 -9.73 -3.51 0.09
C ILE A 228 -9.84 -3.79 -1.42
N HIS A 229 -9.16 -4.83 -1.85
CA HIS A 229 -8.97 -5.12 -3.27
C HIS A 229 -10.25 -5.48 -4.04
N GLU A 230 -11.35 -5.86 -3.37
CA GLU A 230 -12.67 -6.02 -4.00
C GLU A 230 -13.44 -4.70 -4.17
N SER A 231 -12.98 -3.61 -3.56
CA SER A 231 -13.74 -2.36 -3.48
C SER A 231 -14.16 -1.80 -4.84
N PRO A 232 -13.31 -1.71 -5.87
CA PRO A 232 -13.74 -1.22 -7.18
C PRO A 232 -14.85 -2.05 -7.82
N ARG A 233 -14.85 -3.37 -7.61
CA ARG A 233 -15.93 -4.24 -8.07
C ARG A 233 -17.23 -4.02 -7.30
N MET A 234 -17.13 -3.70 -6.00
CA MET A 234 -18.29 -3.52 -5.14
C MET A 234 -18.91 -2.13 -5.26
N SER A 235 -18.10 -1.09 -5.32
CA SER A 235 -18.55 0.30 -5.46
C SER A 235 -18.90 0.67 -6.91
N GLY A 236 -18.27 0.02 -7.88
CA GLY A 236 -18.32 0.37 -9.30
C GLY A 236 -17.30 1.43 -9.73
N ALA A 237 -16.38 1.84 -8.82
CA ALA A 237 -15.37 2.84 -9.11
C ALA A 237 -14.03 2.49 -8.42
N TRP A 238 -12.93 2.66 -9.17
CA TRP A 238 -11.56 2.46 -8.68
C TRP A 238 -10.94 3.74 -8.12
N ARG A 239 -11.65 4.86 -8.23
CA ARG A 239 -11.24 6.18 -7.71
C ARG A 239 -12.42 6.92 -7.11
N ASP A 240 -12.09 7.83 -6.22
CA ASP A 240 -13.01 8.78 -5.59
C ASP A 240 -12.30 10.12 -5.41
N GLN A 241 -12.98 11.10 -4.82
CA GLN A 241 -12.41 12.40 -4.52
C GLN A 241 -12.90 12.90 -3.16
N VAL A 242 -11.96 13.35 -2.34
CA VAL A 242 -12.24 13.97 -1.04
C VAL A 242 -11.69 15.41 -1.04
N GLY A 243 -12.59 16.39 -1.11
CA GLY A 243 -12.20 17.77 -1.36
C GLY A 243 -11.51 17.90 -2.72
N ARG A 244 -10.23 18.35 -2.72
CA ARG A 244 -9.42 18.40 -3.95
C ARG A 244 -8.56 17.16 -4.19
N THR A 245 -8.49 16.25 -3.21
CA THR A 245 -7.60 15.08 -3.25
C THR A 245 -8.25 13.91 -3.99
N PRO A 246 -7.66 13.43 -5.10
CA PRO A 246 -8.05 12.16 -5.69
C PRO A 246 -7.64 11.00 -4.77
N ILE A 247 -8.52 10.00 -4.65
CA ILE A 247 -8.30 8.75 -3.92
C ILE A 247 -8.35 7.60 -4.92
N VAL A 248 -7.40 6.68 -4.85
CA VAL A 248 -7.28 5.56 -5.79
C VAL A 248 -7.14 4.24 -5.02
N ASN A 249 -7.86 3.23 -5.49
CA ASN A 249 -7.63 1.82 -5.18
C ASN A 249 -7.79 1.03 -6.50
N PRO A 250 -6.72 0.43 -7.06
CA PRO A 250 -6.81 -0.26 -8.34
C PRO A 250 -7.64 -1.54 -8.30
N GLY A 251 -7.76 -2.20 -7.13
CA GLY A 251 -8.63 -3.34 -6.94
C GLY A 251 -8.14 -4.64 -7.56
N GLN A 252 -7.01 -5.16 -7.11
CA GLN A 252 -6.47 -6.45 -7.56
C GLN A 252 -7.22 -7.62 -6.93
N PHE A 253 -8.41 -7.94 -7.42
CA PHE A 253 -9.27 -8.99 -6.84
C PHE A 253 -9.61 -10.10 -7.85
N GLY A 254 -9.00 -11.28 -7.66
CA GLY A 254 -9.35 -12.51 -8.37
C GLY A 254 -9.18 -12.47 -9.89
N SER A 255 -8.46 -11.48 -10.43
CA SER A 255 -8.20 -11.32 -11.85
C SER A 255 -6.79 -11.74 -12.20
N PRO A 256 -6.58 -12.50 -13.29
CA PRO A 256 -5.23 -12.76 -13.81
C PRO A 256 -4.65 -11.54 -14.54
N LYS A 257 -5.45 -10.49 -14.75
CA LYS A 257 -4.99 -9.23 -15.33
C LYS A 257 -4.60 -8.28 -14.23
N LEU A 258 -3.47 -7.60 -14.40
CA LEU A 258 -2.96 -6.61 -13.47
C LEU A 258 -3.91 -5.40 -13.41
N ALA A 259 -4.41 -5.13 -12.22
CA ALA A 259 -5.08 -3.89 -11.89
C ALA A 259 -4.04 -2.86 -11.46
N GLY A 260 -3.96 -1.75 -12.15
CA GLY A 260 -3.02 -0.68 -11.84
C GLY A 260 -3.48 0.65 -12.42
N VAL A 261 -2.80 1.72 -12.04
CA VAL A 261 -3.16 3.08 -12.42
C VAL A 261 -1.94 3.82 -12.93
N TRP A 262 -2.10 4.49 -14.06
CA TRP A 262 -1.15 5.44 -14.63
C TRP A 262 -1.55 6.85 -14.28
N PHE A 263 -0.57 7.71 -14.01
CA PHE A 263 -0.83 9.13 -13.71
C PHE A 263 0.42 9.99 -13.90
N ASP A 264 0.22 11.25 -14.22
CA ASP A 264 1.25 12.29 -14.08
C ASP A 264 1.27 12.74 -12.61
N PRO A 265 2.41 12.61 -11.90
CA PRO A 265 2.47 12.94 -10.48
C PRO A 265 2.31 14.45 -10.18
N LEU A 266 2.42 15.32 -11.17
CA LEU A 266 2.17 16.76 -11.02
C LEU A 266 0.69 17.12 -11.17
N GLU A 267 -0.03 16.42 -12.06
CA GLU A 267 -1.43 16.65 -12.39
C GLU A 267 -2.26 15.36 -12.28
N PRO A 268 -2.24 14.66 -11.12
CA PRO A 268 -2.84 13.34 -11.03
C PRO A 268 -4.36 13.37 -11.24
N ALA A 269 -5.06 14.41 -10.77
CA ALA A 269 -6.53 14.48 -10.89
C ALA A 269 -7.02 14.39 -12.35
N GLU A 270 -6.23 14.92 -13.30
CA GLU A 270 -6.60 15.00 -14.73
C GLU A 270 -6.09 13.80 -15.52
N THR A 271 -5.05 13.10 -15.03
CA THR A 271 -4.31 12.11 -15.81
C THR A 271 -4.51 10.67 -15.37
N LEU A 272 -5.19 10.43 -14.24
CA LEU A 272 -5.47 9.08 -13.72
C LEU A 272 -6.17 8.20 -14.74
N ARG A 273 -5.54 7.06 -15.10
CA ARG A 273 -6.05 6.04 -16.04
C ARG A 273 -5.84 4.65 -15.45
N HIS A 274 -6.87 3.82 -15.50
CA HIS A 274 -6.80 2.44 -15.01
C HIS A 274 -6.41 1.46 -16.14
N THR A 275 -5.69 0.38 -15.81
CA THR A 275 -5.24 -0.62 -16.81
C THR A 275 -6.39 -1.41 -17.45
N THR A 276 -7.47 -1.65 -16.70
CA THR A 276 -8.58 -2.52 -17.13
C THR A 276 -9.95 -1.84 -17.14
N HIS A 277 -10.08 -0.64 -16.54
CA HIS A 277 -11.32 0.14 -16.56
C HIS A 277 -11.12 1.40 -17.43
N PRO A 278 -12.02 1.68 -18.34
CA PRO A 278 -11.94 2.89 -19.16
C PRO A 278 -12.12 4.17 -18.36
#